data_e6a4f555bce9773eb24699e65f114e55
#
_entry.id   e6a4f555bce9773eb24699e65f114e55
#
_cell.length_a   1.000
_cell.length_b   1.000
_cell.length_c   1.000
_cell.angle_alpha   90.00
_cell.angle_beta   90.00
_cell.angle_gamma   90.00
#
_symmetry.space_group_name_H-M   'P 1'
#
loop_
_entity.id
_entity.type
_entity.pdbx_description
1 polymer ?
#
loop_
_entity_poly.entity_id
_entity_poly.type
_entity_poly.pdbx_seq_one_letter_code
_entity_poly.pdbx_strand_id
1 'polypeptide(L)'
;MKKEYLTILTNIIGGVESGGQTYGKRKYGAYAGKAANADNEKTCTLGWAQNYGNEGRRLCQMILKADPKVFRTADTAGIEKKLSVDWEATRWNPTAKEKAALIAIITTDAGKKCQDDLFKELMEKYIAEAEAYGVDNIQAQMMWCEVEHLGGSKPVKRIFARAKKPYTPDTVYASLILDQKDTSNDNQVGDKKFESRHQCCVRWIKQYVVDNVDKSGEEGAKMYSRQAVVDLVESWIGKNEADGSYKSIIDIYNSFTGAFPRETKMAYGWAWCACTWSALAVALKYTAIMPIEISCYYPVSYTHLTLPTIC
;
A
#
# COMPACT_ATOMS: atom_id res chain seq x y z
N MET A 1 -8.96 -3.74 -12.67
CA MET A 1 -8.95 -3.57 -11.17
C MET A 1 -9.86 -2.41 -10.78
N LYS A 2 -10.62 -2.49 -9.67
CA LYS A 2 -11.46 -1.38 -9.19
C LYS A 2 -10.59 -0.23 -8.67
N LYS A 3 -11.08 1.03 -8.75
CA LYS A 3 -10.36 2.24 -8.33
C LYS A 3 -9.87 2.20 -6.87
N GLU A 4 -10.63 1.57 -5.99
CA GLU A 4 -10.28 1.38 -4.59
C GLU A 4 -9.01 0.53 -4.40
N TYR A 5 -8.85 -0.54 -5.18
CA TYR A 5 -7.66 -1.40 -5.13
C TYR A 5 -6.40 -0.69 -5.64
N LEU A 6 -6.54 0.20 -6.63
CA LEU A 6 -5.43 1.07 -7.06
C LEU A 6 -4.99 2.00 -5.94
N THR A 7 -5.91 2.49 -5.12
CA THR A 7 -5.58 3.31 -3.96
C THR A 7 -4.84 2.51 -2.89
N ILE A 8 -5.30 1.29 -2.59
CA ILE A 8 -4.62 0.37 -1.67
C ILE A 8 -3.21 0.05 -2.17
N LEU A 9 -3.08 -0.33 -3.44
CA LEU A 9 -1.79 -0.64 -4.07
C LEU A 9 -0.82 0.56 -4.03
N THR A 10 -1.33 1.76 -4.30
CA THR A 10 -0.57 3.01 -4.19
C THR A 10 -0.06 3.25 -2.76
N ASN A 11 -0.87 2.94 -1.75
CA ASN A 11 -0.48 3.06 -0.35
C ASN A 11 0.55 2.00 0.07
N ILE A 12 0.43 0.78 -0.45
CA ILE A 12 1.38 -0.31 -0.21
C ILE A 12 2.74 0.05 -0.80
N ILE A 13 2.78 0.29 -2.11
CA ILE A 13 4.05 0.54 -2.82
C ILE A 13 4.69 1.85 -2.35
N GLY A 14 3.91 2.92 -2.17
CA GLY A 14 4.43 4.18 -1.62
C GLY A 14 5.06 4.00 -0.24
N GLY A 15 4.45 3.18 0.62
CA GLY A 15 4.96 2.88 1.95
C GLY A 15 6.31 2.17 1.93
N VAL A 16 6.54 1.24 1.01
CA VAL A 16 7.81 0.50 0.91
C VAL A 16 8.86 1.23 0.09
N GLU A 17 8.47 2.01 -0.93
CA GLU A 17 9.42 2.75 -1.78
C GLU A 17 10.07 3.93 -1.05
N SER A 18 9.28 4.74 -0.39
CA SER A 18 9.77 6.00 0.17
C SER A 18 9.18 6.34 1.54
N GLY A 19 8.22 5.57 2.02
CA GLY A 19 7.50 5.79 3.27
C GLY A 19 8.14 5.19 4.51
N GLY A 20 9.33 4.55 4.40
CA GLY A 20 10.01 3.90 5.51
C GLY A 20 9.21 2.72 6.07
N GLN A 21 8.58 1.94 5.20
CA GLN A 21 7.70 0.80 5.52
C GLN A 21 6.49 1.20 6.38
N THR A 22 5.95 2.40 6.15
CA THR A 22 4.72 2.88 6.77
C THR A 22 3.62 2.97 5.72
N TYR A 23 2.53 2.22 5.91
CA TYR A 23 1.40 2.18 4.97
C TYR A 23 0.85 3.59 4.68
N GLY A 24 0.71 3.91 3.39
CA GLY A 24 0.18 5.19 2.92
C GLY A 24 1.16 6.36 2.97
N LYS A 25 2.30 6.24 3.68
CA LYS A 25 3.30 7.29 3.75
C LYS A 25 4.12 7.33 2.46
N ARG A 26 4.36 8.54 1.94
CA ARG A 26 5.12 8.78 0.71
C ARG A 26 6.00 10.02 0.87
N LYS A 27 7.21 9.96 0.32
CA LYS A 27 8.13 11.09 0.29
C LYS A 27 8.08 11.75 -1.10
N TYR A 28 7.10 12.61 -1.33
CA TYR A 28 6.90 13.27 -2.63
C TYR A 28 8.13 14.03 -3.15
N GLY A 29 8.96 14.56 -2.27
CA GLY A 29 10.21 15.22 -2.63
C GLY A 29 11.43 14.28 -2.71
N ALA A 30 11.23 12.97 -2.84
CA ALA A 30 12.35 12.05 -3.02
C ALA A 30 13.12 12.38 -4.31
N TYR A 31 14.44 12.34 -4.22
CA TYR A 31 15.34 12.59 -5.32
C TYR A 31 16.57 11.69 -5.16
N ALA A 32 16.94 10.98 -6.21
CA ALA A 32 18.23 10.33 -6.33
C ALA A 32 18.95 10.87 -7.57
N GLY A 33 20.19 11.29 -7.40
CA GLY A 33 21.07 11.61 -8.52
C GLY A 33 21.65 10.34 -9.14
N LYS A 34 22.32 10.47 -10.27
CA LYS A 34 23.09 9.38 -10.86
C LYS A 34 24.05 8.82 -9.81
N ALA A 35 23.97 7.52 -9.51
CA ALA A 35 24.91 6.86 -8.63
C ALA A 35 26.30 6.79 -9.28
N ALA A 36 27.34 7.14 -8.50
CA ALA A 36 28.72 7.22 -9.03
C ALA A 36 29.23 5.89 -9.61
N ASN A 37 28.65 4.76 -9.17
CA ASN A 37 29.10 3.41 -9.53
C ASN A 37 28.07 2.60 -10.35
N ALA A 38 27.01 3.23 -10.86
CA ALA A 38 25.98 2.56 -11.64
C ALA A 38 26.13 2.95 -13.13
N ASP A 39 26.81 2.14 -13.90
CA ASP A 39 27.00 2.35 -15.35
C ASP A 39 25.68 2.43 -16.12
N ASN A 40 24.65 1.79 -15.61
CA ASN A 40 23.30 1.77 -16.18
C ASN A 40 22.49 3.04 -15.88
N GLU A 41 22.80 3.78 -14.82
CA GLU A 41 22.12 5.02 -14.50
C GLU A 41 22.69 6.18 -15.34
N LYS A 42 21.83 6.83 -16.11
CA LYS A 42 22.20 7.91 -17.01
C LYS A 42 21.86 9.29 -16.47
N THR A 43 20.89 9.39 -15.56
CA THR A 43 20.34 10.64 -15.05
C THR A 43 19.73 10.45 -13.65
N CYS A 44 18.87 11.37 -13.23
CA CYS A 44 18.23 11.36 -11.90
C CYS A 44 16.89 10.61 -11.86
N THR A 45 16.46 10.35 -10.63
CA THR A 45 15.16 9.75 -10.29
C THR A 45 14.36 10.73 -9.42
N LEU A 46 13.07 10.88 -9.68
CA LEU A 46 12.20 11.85 -9.05
C LEU A 46 10.98 11.22 -8.38
N GLY A 47 10.61 11.79 -7.23
CA GLY A 47 9.37 11.52 -6.55
C GLY A 47 9.33 10.19 -5.81
N TRP A 48 8.21 9.98 -5.14
CA TRP A 48 8.04 8.85 -4.24
C TRP A 48 8.02 7.49 -4.97
N ALA A 49 7.56 7.46 -6.21
CA ALA A 49 7.49 6.25 -7.05
C ALA A 49 8.77 6.00 -7.86
N GLN A 50 9.86 6.70 -7.56
CA GLN A 50 11.16 6.52 -8.22
C GLN A 50 11.10 6.67 -9.74
N ASN A 51 10.45 7.75 -10.24
CA ASN A 51 10.35 8.04 -11.67
C ASN A 51 11.72 8.36 -12.26
N TYR A 52 12.32 7.40 -12.94
CA TYR A 52 13.67 7.50 -13.51
C TYR A 52 13.68 8.20 -14.86
N GLY A 53 14.67 9.04 -15.10
CA GLY A 53 15.00 9.57 -16.41
C GLY A 53 13.82 10.23 -17.14
N ASN A 54 13.45 9.66 -18.27
CA ASN A 54 12.38 10.20 -19.12
C ASN A 54 10.99 10.10 -18.45
N GLU A 55 10.75 9.19 -17.52
CA GLU A 55 9.53 9.20 -16.72
C GLU A 55 9.52 10.37 -15.72
N GLY A 56 10.67 10.74 -15.14
CA GLY A 56 10.80 11.96 -14.35
C GLY A 56 10.57 13.22 -15.20
N ARG A 57 11.05 13.25 -16.45
CA ARG A 57 10.73 14.31 -17.41
C ARG A 57 9.24 14.38 -17.72
N ARG A 58 8.60 13.23 -18.00
CA ARG A 58 7.15 13.11 -18.23
C ARG A 58 6.35 13.64 -17.03
N LEU A 59 6.74 13.29 -15.82
CA LEU A 59 6.14 13.84 -14.61
C LEU A 59 6.19 15.38 -14.60
N CYS A 60 7.34 15.97 -14.87
CA CYS A 60 7.47 17.42 -14.94
C CYS A 60 6.62 18.05 -16.05
N GLN A 61 6.51 17.40 -17.22
CA GLN A 61 5.61 17.82 -18.30
C GLN A 61 4.13 17.78 -17.89
N MET A 62 3.72 16.73 -17.15
CA MET A 62 2.37 16.63 -16.60
C MET A 62 2.08 17.76 -15.61
N ILE A 63 3.02 18.09 -14.72
CA ILE A 63 2.88 19.18 -13.76
C ILE A 63 2.78 20.54 -14.47
N LEU A 64 3.64 20.79 -15.44
CA LEU A 64 3.60 22.01 -16.27
C LEU A 64 2.25 22.14 -16.98
N LYS A 65 1.70 21.06 -17.50
CA LYS A 65 0.38 21.05 -18.16
C LYS A 65 -0.77 21.27 -17.16
N ALA A 66 -0.68 20.67 -15.96
CA ALA A 66 -1.72 20.75 -14.93
C ALA A 66 -1.80 22.16 -14.29
N ASP A 67 -0.66 22.76 -13.99
CA ASP A 67 -0.59 24.11 -13.42
C ASP A 67 0.69 24.85 -13.89
N PRO A 68 0.64 25.51 -15.06
CA PRO A 68 1.78 26.22 -15.62
C PRO A 68 2.30 27.35 -14.71
N LYS A 69 1.41 28.00 -13.97
CA LYS A 69 1.78 29.13 -13.09
C LYS A 69 2.58 28.63 -11.89
N VAL A 70 2.08 27.61 -11.22
CA VAL A 70 2.75 26.98 -10.05
C VAL A 70 4.08 26.38 -10.47
N PHE A 71 4.12 25.68 -11.62
CA PHE A 71 5.36 25.12 -12.16
C PHE A 71 6.43 26.20 -12.34
N ARG A 72 6.12 27.28 -13.08
CA ARG A 72 7.07 28.37 -13.36
C ARG A 72 7.51 29.14 -12.12
N THR A 73 6.64 29.24 -11.12
CA THR A 73 7.00 29.84 -9.82
C THR A 73 8.03 28.97 -9.06
N ALA A 74 7.90 27.65 -9.12
CA ALA A 74 8.81 26.70 -8.49
C ALA A 74 10.11 26.47 -9.31
N ASP A 75 10.07 26.71 -10.63
CA ASP A 75 11.19 26.52 -11.55
C ASP A 75 12.20 27.68 -11.48
N THR A 76 13.02 27.71 -10.42
CA THR A 76 14.07 28.72 -10.23
C THR A 76 15.35 28.45 -11.02
N ALA A 77 15.39 27.36 -11.81
CA ALA A 77 16.61 26.91 -12.50
C ALA A 77 16.42 26.69 -14.02
N GLY A 78 15.22 26.93 -14.57
CA GLY A 78 14.94 26.75 -16.01
C GLY A 78 14.73 25.29 -16.40
N ILE A 79 14.11 24.50 -15.53
CA ILE A 79 13.73 23.10 -15.78
C ILE A 79 12.80 22.98 -16.99
N GLU A 80 11.90 23.96 -17.19
CA GLU A 80 10.99 23.97 -18.35
C GLU A 80 11.75 23.79 -19.68
N LYS A 81 12.92 24.41 -19.82
CA LYS A 81 13.77 24.28 -21.01
C LYS A 81 14.37 22.87 -21.19
N LYS A 82 14.47 22.08 -20.11
CA LYS A 82 14.97 20.72 -20.13
C LYS A 82 13.90 19.70 -20.53
N LEU A 83 12.61 20.09 -20.56
CA LEU A 83 11.50 19.17 -20.85
C LEU A 83 11.43 18.79 -22.33
N SER A 84 12.07 19.54 -23.24
CA SER A 84 12.13 19.27 -24.68
C SER A 84 13.23 18.28 -25.09
N VAL A 85 14.17 17.97 -24.17
CA VAL A 85 15.30 17.08 -24.48
C VAL A 85 15.11 15.72 -23.77
N ASP A 86 15.68 14.69 -24.37
CA ASP A 86 15.72 13.35 -23.76
C ASP A 86 16.77 13.33 -22.63
N TRP A 87 16.33 13.13 -21.39
CA TRP A 87 17.22 13.18 -20.23
C TRP A 87 18.20 11.99 -20.18
N GLU A 88 17.78 10.84 -20.66
CA GLU A 88 18.63 9.64 -20.67
C GLU A 88 19.63 9.68 -21.82
N ALA A 89 19.19 10.05 -23.03
CA ALA A 89 20.08 10.16 -24.18
C ALA A 89 21.15 11.26 -23.99
N THR A 90 20.78 12.39 -23.39
CA THR A 90 21.70 13.49 -23.09
C THR A 90 22.52 13.26 -21.81
N ARG A 91 22.20 12.20 -21.06
CA ARG A 91 22.80 11.91 -19.74
C ARG A 91 22.77 13.13 -18.82
N TRP A 92 21.65 13.86 -18.84
CA TRP A 92 21.53 15.07 -18.06
C TRP A 92 21.67 14.80 -16.56
N ASN A 93 22.65 15.44 -15.97
CA ASN A 93 22.91 15.36 -14.53
C ASN A 93 22.57 16.71 -13.88
N PRO A 94 21.46 16.85 -13.15
CA PRO A 94 21.05 18.10 -12.56
C PRO A 94 22.08 18.69 -11.61
N THR A 95 22.39 19.97 -11.77
CA THR A 95 23.18 20.75 -10.79
C THR A 95 22.42 20.86 -9.47
N ALA A 96 23.10 21.32 -8.40
CA ALA A 96 22.47 21.53 -7.11
C ALA A 96 21.26 22.48 -7.18
N LYS A 97 21.32 23.50 -8.03
CA LYS A 97 20.24 24.46 -8.26
C LYS A 97 19.08 23.81 -9.01
N GLU A 98 19.35 23.05 -10.06
CA GLU A 98 18.33 22.30 -10.83
C GLU A 98 17.67 21.22 -9.94
N LYS A 99 18.43 20.50 -9.12
CA LYS A 99 17.89 19.55 -8.12
C LYS A 99 16.92 20.25 -7.16
N ALA A 100 17.29 21.40 -6.62
CA ALA A 100 16.40 22.15 -5.72
C ALA A 100 15.10 22.58 -6.41
N ALA A 101 15.17 23.05 -7.66
CA ALA A 101 14.01 23.41 -8.46
C ALA A 101 13.14 22.18 -8.77
N LEU A 102 13.73 21.04 -9.17
CA LEU A 102 12.99 19.80 -9.38
C LEU A 102 12.23 19.37 -8.13
N ILE A 103 12.87 19.38 -6.97
CA ILE A 103 12.20 19.04 -5.69
C ILE A 103 11.08 20.03 -5.41
N ALA A 104 11.28 21.33 -5.61
CA ALA A 104 10.24 22.34 -5.43
C ALA A 104 9.03 22.09 -6.35
N ILE A 105 9.26 21.80 -7.64
CA ILE A 105 8.21 21.50 -8.62
C ILE A 105 7.40 20.26 -8.21
N ILE A 106 8.05 19.15 -7.91
CA ILE A 106 7.35 17.88 -7.63
C ILE A 106 6.66 17.86 -6.26
N THR A 107 6.98 18.79 -5.35
CA THR A 107 6.33 18.90 -4.03
C THR A 107 5.17 19.89 -4.00
N THR A 108 4.89 20.59 -5.08
CA THR A 108 3.63 21.37 -5.23
C THR A 108 2.41 20.44 -5.15
N ASP A 109 1.23 20.98 -4.89
CA ASP A 109 0.01 20.15 -4.86
C ASP A 109 -0.29 19.54 -6.23
N ALA A 110 -0.06 20.28 -7.33
CA ALA A 110 -0.10 19.73 -8.68
C ALA A 110 0.95 18.61 -8.86
N GLY A 111 2.17 18.81 -8.34
CA GLY A 111 3.24 17.83 -8.40
C GLY A 111 2.92 16.54 -7.66
N LYS A 112 2.37 16.62 -6.46
CA LYS A 112 1.94 15.45 -5.69
C LYS A 112 0.84 14.67 -6.41
N LYS A 113 -0.18 15.40 -6.93
CA LYS A 113 -1.26 14.78 -7.70
C LYS A 113 -0.75 14.10 -8.96
N CYS A 114 0.12 14.74 -9.73
CA CYS A 114 0.69 14.15 -10.95
C CYS A 114 1.53 12.90 -10.66
N GLN A 115 2.28 12.85 -9.54
CA GLN A 115 2.98 11.64 -9.14
C GLN A 115 2.03 10.48 -8.88
N ASP A 116 0.94 10.72 -8.15
CA ASP A 116 -0.06 9.69 -7.87
C ASP A 116 -0.81 9.23 -9.13
N ASP A 117 -1.11 10.16 -10.05
CA ASP A 117 -1.79 9.83 -11.31
C ASP A 117 -0.85 9.03 -12.25
N LEU A 118 0.40 9.45 -12.40
CA LEU A 118 1.40 8.72 -13.21
C LEU A 118 1.63 7.30 -12.67
N PHE A 119 1.70 7.15 -11.35
CA PHE A 119 1.84 5.84 -10.73
C PHE A 119 0.62 4.94 -10.99
N LYS A 120 -0.60 5.49 -10.92
CA LYS A 120 -1.81 4.72 -11.22
C LYS A 120 -1.84 4.22 -12.66
N GLU A 121 -1.47 5.07 -13.63
CA GLU A 121 -1.35 4.66 -15.05
C GLU A 121 -0.38 3.48 -15.20
N LEU A 122 0.76 3.52 -14.49
CA LEU A 122 1.74 2.43 -14.52
C LEU A 122 1.17 1.14 -13.91
N MET A 123 0.44 1.25 -12.78
CA MET A 123 -0.16 0.08 -12.15
C MET A 123 -1.26 -0.55 -13.00
N GLU A 124 -2.06 0.25 -13.68
CA GLU A 124 -3.07 -0.25 -14.63
C GLU A 124 -2.44 -1.08 -15.75
N LYS A 125 -1.28 -0.64 -16.25
CA LYS A 125 -0.50 -1.42 -17.23
C LYS A 125 -0.03 -2.75 -16.65
N TYR A 126 0.55 -2.76 -15.46
CA TYR A 126 1.04 -3.99 -14.83
C TYR A 126 -0.09 -4.97 -14.52
N ILE A 127 -1.25 -4.46 -14.12
CA ILE A 127 -2.44 -5.28 -13.90
C ILE A 127 -2.89 -5.95 -15.20
N ALA A 128 -2.93 -5.21 -16.32
CA ALA A 128 -3.27 -5.78 -17.62
C ALA A 128 -2.26 -6.86 -18.05
N GLU A 129 -0.97 -6.69 -17.75
CA GLU A 129 0.05 -7.70 -17.99
C GLU A 129 -0.15 -8.95 -17.10
N ALA A 130 -0.51 -8.77 -15.82
CA ALA A 130 -0.83 -9.86 -14.90
C ALA A 130 -2.05 -10.67 -15.38
N GLU A 131 -3.12 -9.98 -15.80
CA GLU A 131 -4.32 -10.60 -16.35
C GLU A 131 -4.02 -11.40 -17.63
N ALA A 132 -3.23 -10.82 -18.54
CA ALA A 132 -2.78 -11.51 -19.74
C ALA A 132 -1.89 -12.73 -19.46
N TYR A 133 -1.19 -12.74 -18.33
CA TYR A 133 -0.39 -13.88 -17.86
C TYR A 133 -1.25 -14.97 -17.20
N GLY A 134 -2.52 -14.70 -16.91
CA GLY A 134 -3.45 -15.62 -16.26
C GLY A 134 -3.48 -15.51 -14.73
N VAL A 135 -3.16 -14.32 -14.19
CA VAL A 135 -3.34 -14.01 -12.77
C VAL A 135 -4.72 -13.40 -12.59
N ASP A 136 -5.65 -14.16 -12.04
CA ASP A 136 -7.08 -13.87 -11.99
C ASP A 136 -7.56 -13.28 -10.65
N ASN A 137 -6.79 -13.43 -9.56
CA ASN A 137 -7.18 -12.86 -8.29
C ASN A 137 -6.43 -11.56 -7.99
N ILE A 138 -7.11 -10.68 -7.26
CA ILE A 138 -6.66 -9.30 -7.00
C ILE A 138 -5.40 -9.24 -6.13
N GLN A 139 -5.27 -10.11 -5.14
CA GLN A 139 -4.10 -10.11 -4.25
C GLN A 139 -2.84 -10.53 -5.00
N ALA A 140 -2.94 -11.53 -5.87
CA ALA A 140 -1.83 -11.96 -6.73
C ALA A 140 -1.49 -10.91 -7.80
N GLN A 141 -2.48 -10.19 -8.34
CA GLN A 141 -2.25 -9.05 -9.23
C GLN A 141 -1.47 -7.92 -8.51
N MET A 142 -1.78 -7.66 -7.25
CA MET A 142 -1.02 -6.69 -6.45
C MET A 142 0.42 -7.15 -6.19
N MET A 143 0.64 -8.44 -5.95
CA MET A 143 1.99 -9.00 -5.87
C MET A 143 2.74 -8.88 -7.20
N TRP A 144 2.05 -9.09 -8.33
CA TRP A 144 2.62 -8.85 -9.66
C TRP A 144 3.10 -7.41 -9.78
N CYS A 145 2.25 -6.44 -9.49
CA CYS A 145 2.58 -5.02 -9.59
C CYS A 145 3.77 -4.62 -8.69
N GLU A 146 3.83 -5.14 -7.48
CA GLU A 146 4.92 -4.88 -6.54
C GLU A 146 6.25 -5.42 -7.05
N VAL A 147 6.26 -6.67 -7.51
CA VAL A 147 7.47 -7.33 -8.04
C VAL A 147 7.92 -6.68 -9.36
N GLU A 148 6.99 -6.35 -10.24
CA GLU A 148 7.32 -5.72 -11.52
C GLU A 148 7.84 -4.29 -11.34
N HIS A 149 7.26 -3.54 -10.41
CA HIS A 149 7.73 -2.18 -10.10
C HIS A 149 9.16 -2.17 -9.59
N LEU A 150 9.55 -3.16 -8.77
CA LEU A 150 10.91 -3.28 -8.26
C LEU A 150 11.90 -3.83 -9.29
N GLY A 151 11.53 -4.91 -9.99
CA GLY A 151 12.47 -5.72 -10.79
C GLY A 151 12.22 -5.72 -12.30
N GLY A 152 11.05 -5.22 -12.73
CA GLY A 152 10.64 -5.22 -14.14
C GLY A 152 10.02 -6.55 -14.61
N SER A 153 9.63 -6.58 -15.89
CA SER A 153 8.81 -7.66 -16.47
C SER A 153 9.50 -9.03 -16.56
N LYS A 154 10.82 -9.09 -16.67
CA LYS A 154 11.54 -10.39 -16.73
C LYS A 154 11.54 -11.11 -15.38
N PRO A 155 11.95 -10.48 -14.26
CA PRO A 155 11.86 -11.09 -12.92
C PRO A 155 10.44 -11.49 -12.54
N VAL A 156 9.42 -10.64 -12.74
CA VAL A 156 8.06 -10.98 -12.34
C VAL A 156 7.54 -12.22 -13.05
N LYS A 157 7.75 -12.35 -14.35
CA LYS A 157 7.36 -13.55 -15.12
C LYS A 157 8.07 -14.81 -14.64
N ARG A 158 9.37 -14.72 -14.32
CA ARG A 158 10.14 -15.85 -13.79
C ARG A 158 9.64 -16.30 -12.41
N ILE A 159 9.32 -15.34 -11.52
CA ILE A 159 8.80 -15.60 -10.19
C ILE A 159 7.43 -16.25 -10.28
N PHE A 160 6.51 -15.73 -11.11
CA PHE A 160 5.19 -16.30 -11.27
C PHE A 160 5.19 -17.67 -11.98
N ALA A 161 6.11 -17.90 -12.91
CA ALA A 161 6.30 -19.21 -13.53
C ALA A 161 6.71 -20.30 -12.50
N ARG A 162 7.44 -19.91 -11.46
CA ARG A 162 7.88 -20.78 -10.37
C ARG A 162 6.84 -20.95 -9.26
N ALA A 163 5.97 -19.96 -9.07
CA ALA A 163 4.99 -19.95 -7.99
C ALA A 163 3.94 -21.06 -8.16
N LYS A 164 3.57 -21.69 -7.05
CA LYS A 164 2.50 -22.71 -7.04
C LYS A 164 1.14 -22.05 -7.25
N LYS A 165 0.32 -22.68 -8.07
CA LYS A 165 -1.11 -22.30 -8.22
C LYS A 165 -1.97 -22.96 -7.12
N PRO A 166 -3.07 -22.34 -6.65
CA PRO A 166 -3.49 -20.98 -7.04
C PRO A 166 -2.49 -19.91 -6.59
N TYR A 167 -2.36 -18.84 -7.36
CA TYR A 167 -1.51 -17.71 -6.98
C TYR A 167 -2.11 -16.99 -5.77
N THR A 168 -1.33 -16.91 -4.70
CA THR A 168 -1.65 -16.16 -3.48
C THR A 168 -0.44 -15.31 -3.09
N PRO A 169 -0.60 -14.29 -2.22
CA PRO A 169 0.57 -13.56 -1.72
C PRO A 169 1.67 -14.46 -1.16
N ASP A 170 1.30 -15.53 -0.44
CA ASP A 170 2.27 -16.46 0.15
C ASP A 170 3.00 -17.31 -0.90
N THR A 171 2.27 -17.86 -1.88
CA THR A 171 2.90 -18.70 -2.93
C THR A 171 3.82 -17.89 -3.83
N VAL A 172 3.44 -16.64 -4.12
CA VAL A 172 4.28 -15.72 -4.89
C VAL A 172 5.49 -15.27 -4.07
N TYR A 173 5.31 -14.92 -2.80
CA TYR A 173 6.42 -14.56 -1.89
C TYR A 173 7.42 -15.69 -1.72
N ALA A 174 6.97 -16.93 -1.50
CA ALA A 174 7.84 -18.09 -1.41
C ALA A 174 8.68 -18.27 -2.69
N SER A 175 8.07 -18.11 -3.85
CA SER A 175 8.77 -18.17 -5.13
C SER A 175 9.78 -17.03 -5.31
N LEU A 176 9.43 -15.82 -4.89
CA LEU A 176 10.31 -14.65 -4.95
C LEU A 176 11.58 -14.87 -4.11
N ILE A 177 11.44 -15.38 -2.88
CA ILE A 177 12.59 -15.66 -2.01
C ILE A 177 13.50 -16.75 -2.61
N LEU A 178 12.93 -17.78 -3.26
CA LEU A 178 13.72 -18.78 -3.98
C LEU A 178 14.43 -18.20 -5.19
N ASP A 179 13.75 -17.35 -5.95
CA ASP A 179 14.33 -16.68 -7.12
C ASP A 179 15.49 -15.76 -6.72
N GLN A 180 15.34 -15.02 -5.62
CA GLN A 180 16.42 -14.22 -5.07
C GLN A 180 17.64 -15.03 -4.66
N LYS A 181 17.45 -16.23 -4.12
CA LYS A 181 18.56 -17.13 -3.74
C LYS A 181 19.29 -17.74 -4.93
N ASP A 182 18.56 -17.97 -6.02
CA ASP A 182 19.12 -18.64 -7.20
C ASP A 182 19.79 -17.69 -8.18
N THR A 183 19.41 -16.41 -8.17
CA THR A 183 20.00 -15.43 -9.06
C THR A 183 21.32 -14.95 -8.47
N SER A 184 22.44 -15.48 -8.97
CA SER A 184 23.80 -15.25 -8.45
C SER A 184 24.35 -13.82 -8.63
N ASN A 185 23.60 -12.93 -9.21
CA ASN A 185 23.91 -11.49 -9.23
C ASN A 185 23.54 -10.77 -7.93
N ASP A 186 23.23 -11.53 -6.93
CA ASP A 186 22.43 -11.07 -5.85
C ASP A 186 23.24 -10.82 -4.62
N ASN A 187 23.91 -9.70 -4.63
CA ASN A 187 24.10 -8.93 -3.40
C ASN A 187 22.78 -8.60 -2.68
N GLN A 188 21.64 -8.99 -3.27
CA GLN A 188 20.28 -8.83 -2.75
C GLN A 188 19.72 -10.13 -2.15
N VAL A 189 20.31 -11.28 -2.44
CA VAL A 189 19.97 -12.55 -1.81
C VAL A 189 20.36 -12.49 -0.36
N GLY A 190 19.36 -12.55 0.50
CA GLY A 190 19.57 -12.43 1.95
C GLY A 190 19.74 -10.99 2.44
N ASP A 191 19.53 -9.97 1.60
CA ASP A 191 19.34 -8.61 2.09
C ASP A 191 18.02 -8.54 2.85
N LYS A 192 18.12 -8.57 4.18
CA LYS A 192 16.98 -8.46 5.09
C LYS A 192 16.07 -7.25 4.79
N LYS A 193 16.59 -6.23 4.14
CA LYS A 193 15.83 -5.04 3.73
C LYS A 193 14.82 -5.36 2.63
N PHE A 194 15.20 -6.12 1.61
CA PHE A 194 14.27 -6.52 0.54
C PHE A 194 13.29 -7.57 1.02
N GLU A 195 13.75 -8.54 1.81
CA GLU A 195 12.86 -9.51 2.45
C GLU A 195 11.80 -8.80 3.31
N SER A 196 12.22 -7.84 4.14
CA SER A 196 11.33 -7.03 4.97
C SER A 196 10.34 -6.21 4.13
N ARG A 197 10.77 -5.64 2.98
CA ARG A 197 9.91 -4.94 2.03
C ARG A 197 8.78 -5.84 1.51
N HIS A 198 9.13 -6.99 0.97
CA HIS A 198 8.16 -7.93 0.41
C HIS A 198 7.22 -8.51 1.48
N GLN A 199 7.73 -8.77 2.69
CA GLN A 199 6.91 -9.18 3.84
C GLN A 199 5.89 -8.09 4.20
N CYS A 200 6.28 -6.81 4.19
CA CYS A 200 5.35 -5.70 4.39
C CYS A 200 4.26 -5.69 3.32
N CYS A 201 4.61 -5.88 2.05
CA CYS A 201 3.64 -5.92 0.96
C CYS A 201 2.65 -7.08 1.14
N VAL A 202 3.13 -8.29 1.39
CA VAL A 202 2.27 -9.46 1.66
C VAL A 202 1.31 -9.20 2.81
N ARG A 203 1.83 -8.70 3.94
CA ARG A 203 1.02 -8.38 5.12
C ARG A 203 -0.07 -7.36 4.79
N TRP A 204 0.27 -6.26 4.10
CA TRP A 204 -0.70 -5.22 3.78
C TRP A 204 -1.69 -5.67 2.71
N ILE A 205 -1.26 -6.44 1.71
CA ILE A 205 -2.19 -7.04 0.74
C ILE A 205 -3.22 -7.90 1.47
N LYS A 206 -2.79 -8.80 2.35
CA LYS A 206 -3.70 -9.64 3.14
C LYS A 206 -4.59 -8.83 4.09
N GLN A 207 -4.08 -7.74 4.63
CA GLN A 207 -4.81 -6.89 5.57
C GLN A 207 -5.87 -6.03 4.90
N TYR A 208 -5.57 -5.46 3.72
CA TYR A 208 -6.42 -4.46 3.07
C TYR A 208 -7.18 -4.99 1.85
N VAL A 209 -6.80 -6.16 1.34
CA VAL A 209 -7.47 -6.80 0.22
C VAL A 209 -7.99 -8.16 0.67
N VAL A 210 -9.26 -8.20 0.98
CA VAL A 210 -9.94 -9.47 1.29
C VAL A 210 -10.58 -9.97 0.02
N ASP A 211 -10.04 -11.05 -0.53
CA ASP A 211 -10.68 -11.76 -1.62
C ASP A 211 -11.91 -12.49 -1.07
N ASN A 212 -13.08 -11.92 -1.30
CA ASN A 212 -14.31 -12.67 -1.15
C ASN A 212 -14.43 -13.66 -2.33
N VAL A 213 -13.57 -14.66 -2.35
CA VAL A 213 -13.77 -15.84 -3.21
C VAL A 213 -14.56 -16.87 -2.43
N ASP A 214 -15.76 -16.52 -2.05
CA ASP A 214 -16.82 -17.52 -1.91
C ASP A 214 -17.48 -17.69 -3.27
N LYS A 215 -17.37 -18.89 -3.79
CA LYS A 215 -17.95 -19.37 -5.06
C LYS A 215 -19.46 -19.47 -4.96
N SER A 216 -20.15 -18.36 -4.74
CA SER A 216 -21.56 -18.19 -5.01
C SER A 216 -21.74 -16.77 -5.53
N GLY A 217 -22.14 -16.65 -6.78
CA GLY A 217 -22.34 -15.36 -7.43
C GLY A 217 -23.19 -14.45 -6.58
N GLU A 218 -22.82 -13.17 -6.64
CA GLU A 218 -23.45 -12.01 -6.05
C GLU A 218 -22.80 -11.50 -4.75
N GLU A 219 -22.44 -10.24 -4.86
CA GLU A 219 -21.98 -9.24 -3.90
C GLU A 219 -20.48 -9.03 -3.78
N GLY A 220 -20.11 -7.79 -4.14
CA GLY A 220 -18.77 -7.25 -4.25
C GLY A 220 -17.89 -7.39 -3.01
N ALA A 221 -16.61 -7.41 -3.26
CA ALA A 221 -15.54 -7.45 -2.27
C ALA A 221 -15.81 -6.49 -1.10
N LYS A 222 -15.94 -7.04 0.09
CA LYS A 222 -16.21 -6.28 1.31
C LYS A 222 -14.93 -5.58 1.73
N MET A 223 -14.80 -4.31 1.33
CA MET A 223 -13.68 -3.49 1.76
C MET A 223 -13.87 -3.08 3.23
N TYR A 224 -12.85 -3.34 4.07
CA TYR A 224 -12.85 -2.83 5.44
C TYR A 224 -12.70 -1.30 5.40
N SER A 225 -13.75 -0.59 5.82
CA SER A 225 -13.80 0.87 5.81
C SER A 225 -13.51 1.42 7.20
N ARG A 226 -12.47 2.24 7.33
CA ARG A 226 -12.22 3.00 8.58
C ARG A 226 -13.37 3.96 8.85
N GLN A 227 -13.97 4.55 7.80
CA GLN A 227 -15.11 5.44 7.96
C GLN A 227 -16.33 4.68 8.51
N ALA A 228 -16.60 3.46 8.04
CA ALA A 228 -17.69 2.65 8.59
C ALA A 228 -17.50 2.33 10.09
N VAL A 229 -16.25 2.17 10.55
CA VAL A 229 -15.95 2.01 11.98
C VAL A 229 -16.27 3.31 12.73
N VAL A 230 -15.82 4.45 12.21
CA VAL A 230 -16.09 5.77 12.81
C VAL A 230 -17.58 6.04 12.88
N ASP A 231 -18.30 5.89 11.77
CA ASP A 231 -19.75 6.14 11.67
C ASP A 231 -20.53 5.27 12.68
N LEU A 232 -20.14 4.00 12.82
CA LEU A 232 -20.79 3.09 13.75
C LEU A 232 -20.48 3.46 15.20
N VAL A 233 -19.22 3.80 15.53
CA VAL A 233 -18.85 4.27 16.89
C VAL A 233 -19.59 5.56 17.23
N GLU A 234 -19.66 6.51 16.30
CA GLU A 234 -20.41 7.76 16.48
C GLU A 234 -21.89 7.51 16.76
N SER A 235 -22.50 6.50 16.12
CA SER A 235 -23.90 6.11 16.39
C SER A 235 -24.12 5.53 17.80
N TRP A 236 -23.04 5.15 18.48
CA TRP A 236 -23.07 4.61 19.85
C TRP A 236 -22.72 5.64 20.92
N ILE A 237 -22.32 6.85 20.54
CA ILE A 237 -22.05 7.94 21.49
C ILE A 237 -23.31 8.21 22.32
N GLY A 238 -23.13 8.28 23.63
CA GLY A 238 -24.21 8.48 24.60
C GLY A 238 -24.86 7.21 25.12
N LYS A 239 -24.60 6.03 24.54
CA LYS A 239 -25.07 4.77 25.12
C LYS A 239 -24.40 4.54 26.48
N ASN A 240 -25.20 4.22 27.51
CA ASN A 240 -24.71 4.12 28.87
C ASN A 240 -25.52 3.10 29.69
N GLU A 241 -25.04 2.82 30.90
CA GLU A 241 -25.64 1.84 31.80
C GLU A 241 -26.91 2.38 32.48
N ALA A 242 -26.98 3.69 32.74
CA ALA A 242 -28.07 4.30 33.51
C ALA A 242 -29.43 4.16 32.81
N ASP A 243 -29.47 4.29 31.47
CA ASP A 243 -30.67 4.12 30.66
C ASP A 243 -30.81 2.73 30.02
N GLY A 244 -29.78 1.89 30.17
CA GLY A 244 -29.73 0.55 29.62
C GLY A 244 -29.46 0.47 28.11
N SER A 245 -29.16 1.59 27.44
CA SER A 245 -28.91 1.65 25.97
C SER A 245 -27.66 0.86 25.54
N TYR A 246 -26.69 0.68 26.45
CA TYR A 246 -25.49 -0.16 26.22
C TYR A 246 -25.80 -1.62 25.92
N LYS A 247 -26.94 -2.15 26.32
CA LYS A 247 -27.36 -3.55 26.10
C LYS A 247 -27.38 -3.90 24.64
N SER A 248 -27.74 -2.96 23.76
CA SER A 248 -27.71 -3.15 22.31
C SER A 248 -26.33 -3.49 21.77
N ILE A 249 -25.26 -3.02 22.42
CA ILE A 249 -23.88 -3.34 22.04
C ILE A 249 -23.53 -4.77 22.46
N ILE A 250 -23.96 -5.18 23.65
CA ILE A 250 -23.80 -6.57 24.12
C ILE A 250 -24.59 -7.55 23.23
N ASP A 251 -25.81 -7.17 22.83
CA ASP A 251 -26.63 -8.00 21.93
C ASP A 251 -25.97 -8.22 20.57
N ILE A 252 -25.34 -7.18 20.02
CA ILE A 252 -24.56 -7.29 18.78
C ILE A 252 -23.42 -8.28 18.97
N TYR A 253 -22.63 -8.16 20.05
CA TYR A 253 -21.57 -9.13 20.34
C TYR A 253 -22.13 -10.55 20.45
N ASN A 254 -23.20 -10.74 21.23
CA ASN A 254 -23.81 -12.04 21.45
C ASN A 254 -24.49 -12.66 20.22
N SER A 255 -24.74 -11.87 19.17
CA SER A 255 -25.25 -12.34 17.87
C SER A 255 -24.16 -13.01 17.02
N PHE A 256 -22.91 -12.98 17.44
CA PHE A 256 -21.81 -13.62 16.72
C PHE A 256 -22.05 -15.14 16.62
N THR A 257 -21.87 -15.70 15.42
CA THR A 257 -22.11 -17.11 15.14
C THR A 257 -20.85 -17.97 15.15
N GLY A 258 -19.68 -17.34 15.30
CA GLY A 258 -18.38 -18.04 15.40
C GLY A 258 -18.06 -18.46 16.84
N ALA A 259 -16.82 -18.93 17.04
CA ALA A 259 -16.33 -19.31 18.36
C ALA A 259 -16.11 -18.08 19.24
N PHE A 260 -16.75 -18.05 20.40
CA PHE A 260 -16.53 -17.02 21.40
C PHE A 260 -15.23 -17.23 22.16
N PRO A 261 -14.52 -16.14 22.54
CA PRO A 261 -13.38 -16.25 23.44
C PRO A 261 -13.78 -16.96 24.74
N ARG A 262 -13.04 -17.99 25.11
CA ARG A 262 -13.33 -18.80 26.32
C ARG A 262 -14.78 -19.33 26.37
N GLU A 263 -15.38 -19.56 25.19
CA GLU A 263 -16.76 -20.04 25.04
C GLU A 263 -17.81 -19.17 25.77
N THR A 264 -17.50 -17.86 26.00
CA THR A 264 -18.30 -17.00 26.88
C THR A 264 -19.03 -15.92 26.08
N LYS A 265 -20.36 -15.86 26.26
CA LYS A 265 -21.21 -14.72 25.90
C LYS A 265 -21.21 -13.67 27.02
N MET A 266 -21.43 -12.41 26.67
CA MET A 266 -21.50 -11.33 27.61
C MET A 266 -22.85 -11.29 28.32
N ALA A 267 -22.83 -11.14 29.64
CA ALA A 267 -24.02 -10.82 30.42
C ALA A 267 -24.16 -9.29 30.59
N TYR A 268 -25.41 -8.80 30.71
CA TYR A 268 -25.67 -7.42 31.08
C TYR A 268 -25.10 -7.13 32.47
N GLY A 269 -24.54 -5.94 32.66
CA GLY A 269 -23.89 -5.55 33.90
C GLY A 269 -22.42 -5.93 34.02
N TRP A 270 -21.84 -6.64 33.03
CA TRP A 270 -20.40 -6.85 32.96
C TRP A 270 -19.71 -5.64 32.35
N ALA A 271 -18.41 -5.46 32.65
CA ALA A 271 -17.59 -4.43 32.02
C ALA A 271 -17.52 -4.65 30.49
N TRP A 272 -18.07 -3.74 29.71
CA TRP A 272 -18.36 -3.92 28.30
C TRP A 272 -17.42 -3.18 27.35
N CYS A 273 -16.36 -2.53 27.84
CA CYS A 273 -15.41 -1.79 27.00
C CYS A 273 -14.73 -2.64 25.93
N ALA A 274 -14.23 -3.84 26.28
CA ALA A 274 -13.66 -4.77 25.28
C ALA A 274 -14.75 -5.37 24.38
N CYS A 275 -15.94 -5.59 24.92
CA CYS A 275 -17.09 -6.05 24.17
C CYS A 275 -17.50 -5.04 23.08
N THR A 276 -17.39 -3.74 23.34
CA THR A 276 -17.66 -2.69 22.33
C THR A 276 -16.80 -2.85 21.09
N TRP A 277 -15.50 -3.10 21.25
CA TRP A 277 -14.60 -3.39 20.15
C TRP A 277 -15.03 -4.64 19.35
N SER A 278 -15.35 -5.70 20.06
CA SER A 278 -15.81 -6.96 19.46
C SER A 278 -17.17 -6.81 18.77
N ALA A 279 -18.08 -6.03 19.34
CA ALA A 279 -19.37 -5.72 18.73
C ALA A 279 -19.22 -4.93 17.43
N LEU A 280 -18.24 -4.01 17.35
CA LEU A 280 -17.88 -3.35 16.09
C LEU A 280 -17.46 -4.36 15.02
N ALA A 281 -16.58 -5.31 15.41
CA ALA A 281 -16.12 -6.36 14.49
C ALA A 281 -17.28 -7.23 13.98
N VAL A 282 -18.22 -7.57 14.87
CA VAL A 282 -19.40 -8.37 14.51
C VAL A 282 -20.35 -7.58 13.62
N ALA A 283 -20.72 -6.34 14.00
CA ALA A 283 -21.67 -5.50 13.27
C ALA A 283 -21.19 -5.21 11.84
N LEU A 284 -19.91 -4.92 11.68
CA LEU A 284 -19.29 -4.63 10.37
C LEU A 284 -18.85 -5.89 9.63
N LYS A 285 -18.98 -7.06 10.25
CA LYS A 285 -18.44 -8.35 9.73
C LYS A 285 -16.92 -8.30 9.51
N TYR A 286 -16.19 -7.64 10.41
CA TYR A 286 -14.74 -7.43 10.36
C TYR A 286 -13.98 -8.44 11.22
N THR A 287 -14.61 -9.51 11.65
CA THR A 287 -14.06 -10.52 12.56
C THR A 287 -12.79 -11.22 12.05
N ALA A 288 -12.56 -11.17 10.74
CA ALA A 288 -11.33 -11.70 10.14
C ALA A 288 -10.08 -10.83 10.43
N ILE A 289 -10.27 -9.53 10.72
CA ILE A 289 -9.19 -8.56 10.97
C ILE A 289 -9.24 -7.92 12.35
N MET A 290 -10.39 -7.98 13.00
CA MET A 290 -10.61 -7.47 14.36
C MET A 290 -10.92 -8.67 15.26
N PRO A 291 -10.01 -9.06 16.16
CA PRO A 291 -10.23 -10.21 17.03
C PRO A 291 -11.42 -9.96 17.96
N ILE A 292 -12.20 -11.01 18.19
CA ILE A 292 -13.31 -11.02 19.14
C ILE A 292 -12.76 -11.26 20.52
N GLU A 293 -13.04 -10.35 21.48
CA GLU A 293 -12.54 -10.44 22.86
C GLU A 293 -13.48 -9.71 23.81
N ILE A 294 -13.57 -10.16 25.06
CA ILE A 294 -14.37 -9.55 26.13
C ILE A 294 -13.51 -9.05 27.29
N SER A 295 -12.22 -9.28 27.27
CA SER A 295 -11.26 -8.79 28.27
C SER A 295 -10.36 -7.74 27.67
N CYS A 296 -10.24 -6.57 28.30
CA CYS A 296 -9.32 -5.52 27.86
C CYS A 296 -7.84 -5.96 27.89
N TYR A 297 -7.50 -6.93 28.70
CA TYR A 297 -6.12 -7.42 28.83
C TYR A 297 -5.59 -8.02 27.52
N TYR A 298 -6.38 -8.87 26.85
CA TYR A 298 -5.93 -9.57 25.65
C TYR A 298 -5.81 -8.67 24.41
N PRO A 299 -6.74 -7.77 24.08
CA PRO A 299 -6.56 -6.81 22.99
C PRO A 299 -5.34 -5.91 23.19
N VAL A 300 -5.08 -5.46 24.43
CA VAL A 300 -3.88 -4.65 24.75
C VAL A 300 -2.62 -5.43 24.49
N SER A 301 -2.54 -6.69 24.95
CA SER A 301 -1.39 -7.56 24.70
C SER A 301 -1.16 -7.79 23.19
N TYR A 302 -2.24 -8.00 22.43
CA TYR A 302 -2.16 -8.17 20.98
C TYR A 302 -1.66 -6.90 20.27
N THR A 303 -2.17 -5.72 20.66
CA THR A 303 -1.74 -4.44 20.06
C THR A 303 -0.29 -4.10 20.38
N HIS A 304 0.19 -4.41 21.59
CA HIS A 304 1.60 -4.23 21.97
C HIS A 304 2.55 -5.17 21.22
N LEU A 305 2.08 -6.35 20.84
CA LEU A 305 2.87 -7.31 20.04
C LEU A 305 2.90 -6.97 18.55
N THR A 306 1.90 -6.23 18.05
CA THR A 306 1.70 -5.97 16.62
C THR A 306 1.97 -4.53 16.20
N LEU A 307 1.94 -3.58 17.13
CA LEU A 307 2.33 -2.19 16.85
C LEU A 307 3.84 -2.04 17.07
N PRO A 308 4.59 -1.52 16.08
CA PRO A 308 5.96 -1.11 16.36
C PRO A 308 5.92 -0.03 17.44
N THR A 309 6.69 -0.24 18.48
CA THR A 309 6.92 0.77 19.52
C THR A 309 7.43 2.02 18.82
N ILE A 310 6.62 3.07 18.76
CA ILE A 310 7.06 4.39 18.33
C ILE A 310 7.78 4.97 19.55
N CYS A 311 9.09 4.80 19.57
CA CYS A 311 10.01 5.60 20.40
C CYS A 311 10.53 6.74 19.55
#